data_66bc1d25a63d78d860e96872285b7b0f
#
_entry.id   66bc1d25a63d78d860e96872285b7b0f
#
_cell.length_a   1.000
_cell.length_b   1.000
_cell.length_c   1.000
_cell.angle_alpha   90.00
_cell.angle_beta   90.00
_cell.angle_gamma   90.00
#
_symmetry.space_group_name_H-M   'P 1'
#
loop_
_entity.id
_entity.type
_entity.pdbx_description
1 polymer ?
#
loop_
_entity_poly.entity_id
_entity_poly.type
_entity_poly.pdbx_seq_one_letter_code
_entity_poly.pdbx_strand_id
1 'polypeptide(L)'
;MALLGKVDWESFRSPNSEIPQDIFFLVKGGDGKRSKFGAHRVLLAGISPVFRRMFFGPMAETKEEMEVKDTSPEAFRAMINYIYTRHPHDVLDEIGCPETLLELFALADMYDILDLKTEILNALQEFEINYENLIYTATVANSYRGFYADISTKLLMLCLKFYLKLGSTDKDALLENSDDILQELMEAGRSTLQLPGNSVCRTLTSQFCRLGQPSVL
;
A
#
# COMPACT_ATOMS: atom_id res chain seq x y z
N MET A 1 -16.41 33.86 -5.41
CA MET A 1 -16.51 32.45 -4.97
C MET A 1 -16.06 32.41 -3.53
N ALA A 2 -16.98 32.19 -2.61
CA ALA A 2 -16.68 32.19 -1.18
C ALA A 2 -15.74 31.01 -0.88
N LEU A 3 -14.65 31.29 -0.20
CA LEU A 3 -13.78 30.31 0.44
C LEU A 3 -14.65 29.51 1.42
N LEU A 4 -15.08 28.32 1.01
CA LEU A 4 -15.50 27.31 1.97
C LEU A 4 -14.28 27.08 2.86
N GLY A 5 -14.37 27.53 4.11
CA GLY A 5 -13.31 27.33 5.09
C GLY A 5 -12.88 25.88 5.12
N LYS A 6 -11.60 25.66 5.36
CA LYS A 6 -11.02 24.31 5.49
C LYS A 6 -11.87 23.56 6.51
N VAL A 7 -12.60 22.54 6.07
CA VAL A 7 -13.43 21.73 6.98
C VAL A 7 -12.48 20.98 7.91
N ASP A 8 -12.65 21.16 9.20
CA ASP A 8 -11.91 20.40 10.19
C ASP A 8 -12.50 19.00 10.32
N TRP A 9 -11.98 18.09 9.52
CA TRP A 9 -12.43 16.70 9.46
C TRP A 9 -12.13 15.91 10.73
N GLU A 10 -11.15 16.33 11.53
CA GLU A 10 -10.84 15.71 12.82
C GLU A 10 -11.94 16.01 13.84
N SER A 11 -12.47 17.25 13.85
CA SER A 11 -13.61 17.58 14.71
C SER A 11 -14.85 16.77 14.34
N PHE A 12 -15.06 16.47 13.06
CA PHE A 12 -16.14 15.59 12.59
C PHE A 12 -16.05 14.16 13.13
N ARG A 13 -14.81 13.66 13.29
CA ARG A 13 -14.55 12.30 13.79
C ARG A 13 -14.47 12.22 15.31
N SER A 14 -14.45 13.35 15.98
CA SER A 14 -14.45 13.39 17.44
C SER A 14 -15.70 12.71 18.01
N PRO A 15 -15.57 11.92 19.08
CA PRO A 15 -16.73 11.40 19.82
C PRO A 15 -17.71 12.48 20.32
N ASN A 16 -17.21 13.72 20.44
CA ASN A 16 -18.00 14.88 20.87
C ASN A 16 -18.46 15.75 19.67
N SER A 17 -18.39 15.23 18.45
CA SER A 17 -18.89 15.93 17.27
C SER A 17 -20.38 16.22 17.39
N GLU A 18 -20.80 17.39 16.92
CA GLU A 18 -22.23 17.72 16.78
C GLU A 18 -22.96 16.80 15.80
N ILE A 19 -22.19 16.16 14.87
CA ILE A 19 -22.71 15.16 13.94
C ILE A 19 -22.35 13.78 14.48
N PRO A 20 -23.31 13.00 14.95
CA PRO A 20 -23.04 11.69 15.53
C PRO A 20 -22.57 10.70 14.47
N GLN A 21 -21.55 9.94 14.81
CA GLN A 21 -21.13 8.78 14.04
C GLN A 21 -22.24 7.72 14.05
N ASP A 22 -22.56 7.16 12.90
CA ASP A 22 -23.66 6.22 12.71
C ASP A 22 -23.19 4.81 12.30
N ILE A 23 -21.88 4.59 12.23
CA ILE A 23 -21.24 3.29 12.00
C ILE A 23 -19.90 3.20 12.74
N PHE A 24 -19.61 2.02 13.26
CA PHE A 24 -18.36 1.72 13.95
C PHE A 24 -17.70 0.49 13.36
N PHE A 25 -16.41 0.56 13.09
CA PHE A 25 -15.62 -0.56 12.62
C PHE A 25 -14.70 -1.06 13.73
N LEU A 26 -14.71 -2.37 13.94
CA LEU A 26 -13.82 -3.04 14.87
C LEU A 26 -12.71 -3.74 14.09
N VAL A 27 -11.50 -3.23 14.18
CA VAL A 27 -10.32 -3.76 13.50
C VAL A 27 -9.42 -4.42 14.53
N LYS A 28 -9.01 -5.65 14.27
CA LYS A 28 -8.11 -6.39 15.16
C LYS A 28 -6.68 -6.19 14.73
N GLY A 29 -5.86 -5.62 15.60
CA GLY A 29 -4.41 -5.50 15.38
C GLY A 29 -3.67 -6.84 15.50
N GLY A 30 -2.44 -6.88 15.01
CA GLY A 30 -1.55 -8.04 15.13
C GLY A 30 -1.24 -8.43 16.58
N ASP A 31 -1.31 -7.47 17.51
CA ASP A 31 -1.17 -7.66 18.96
C ASP A 31 -2.44 -8.25 19.62
N GLY A 32 -3.48 -8.54 18.85
CA GLY A 32 -4.76 -9.07 19.31
C GLY A 32 -5.71 -8.01 19.90
N LYS A 33 -5.26 -6.77 20.06
CA LYS A 33 -6.13 -5.67 20.50
C LYS A 33 -7.11 -5.25 19.40
N ARG A 34 -8.28 -4.80 19.82
CA ARG A 34 -9.29 -4.27 18.92
C ARG A 34 -9.28 -2.74 18.96
N SER A 35 -9.17 -2.12 17.80
CA SER A 35 -9.33 -0.69 17.61
C SER A 35 -10.72 -0.40 17.07
N LYS A 36 -11.42 0.59 17.64
CA LYS A 36 -12.76 1.01 17.22
C LYS A 36 -12.63 2.33 16.45
N PHE A 37 -13.16 2.34 15.23
CA PHE A 37 -13.20 3.51 14.35
C PHE A 37 -14.63 3.90 14.07
N GLY A 38 -15.03 5.08 14.52
CA GLY A 38 -16.34 5.64 14.19
C GLY A 38 -16.31 6.39 12.86
N ALA A 39 -17.40 6.33 12.11
CA ALA A 39 -17.52 6.99 10.81
C ALA A 39 -18.99 7.38 10.51
N HIS A 40 -19.18 8.02 9.34
CA HIS A 40 -20.49 8.42 8.84
C HIS A 40 -20.80 7.69 7.53
N ARG A 41 -21.85 6.89 7.51
CA ARG A 41 -22.27 6.08 6.35
C ARG A 41 -22.38 6.90 5.07
N VAL A 42 -22.91 8.11 5.18
CA VAL A 42 -23.12 8.99 4.02
C VAL A 42 -21.79 9.42 3.40
N LEU A 43 -20.77 9.71 4.20
CA LEU A 43 -19.45 10.10 3.70
C LEU A 43 -18.73 8.91 3.05
N LEU A 44 -18.77 7.75 3.70
CA LEU A 44 -18.19 6.51 3.15
C LEU A 44 -18.86 6.14 1.83
N ALA A 45 -20.18 6.21 1.75
CA ALA A 45 -20.96 5.90 0.55
C ALA A 45 -20.77 6.93 -0.57
N GLY A 46 -20.43 8.17 -0.23
CA GLY A 46 -20.11 9.23 -1.20
C GLY A 46 -18.85 8.91 -2.01
N ILE A 47 -17.89 8.20 -1.40
CA ILE A 47 -16.58 7.91 -1.98
C ILE A 47 -16.48 6.48 -2.52
N SER A 48 -17.02 5.51 -1.81
CA SER A 48 -16.93 4.10 -2.12
C SER A 48 -18.25 3.54 -2.65
N PRO A 49 -18.28 3.01 -3.87
CA PRO A 49 -19.43 2.28 -4.39
C PRO A 49 -19.79 1.04 -3.54
N VAL A 50 -18.80 0.41 -2.92
CA VAL A 50 -18.98 -0.75 -2.05
C VAL A 50 -19.72 -0.33 -0.78
N PHE A 51 -19.26 0.71 -0.08
CA PHE A 51 -19.95 1.25 1.08
C PHE A 51 -21.37 1.76 0.74
N ARG A 52 -21.53 2.36 -0.46
CA ARG A 52 -22.86 2.79 -0.92
C ARG A 52 -23.82 1.62 -1.03
N ARG A 53 -23.39 0.51 -1.64
CA ARG A 53 -24.22 -0.71 -1.74
C ARG A 53 -24.47 -1.34 -0.37
N MET A 54 -23.44 -1.34 0.48
CA MET A 54 -23.50 -1.90 1.83
C MET A 54 -24.50 -1.18 2.73
N PHE A 55 -24.55 0.14 2.69
CA PHE A 55 -25.39 0.93 3.61
C PHE A 55 -26.75 1.36 3.02
N PHE A 56 -26.83 1.49 1.70
CA PHE A 56 -28.01 2.05 1.03
C PHE A 56 -28.52 1.16 -0.12
N GLY A 57 -27.96 -0.03 -0.30
CA GLY A 57 -28.40 -1.00 -1.29
C GLY A 57 -29.65 -1.78 -0.86
N PRO A 58 -30.19 -2.64 -1.75
CA PRO A 58 -31.40 -3.43 -1.44
C PRO A 58 -31.23 -4.39 -0.25
N MET A 59 -30.02 -4.76 0.11
CA MET A 59 -29.67 -5.61 1.26
C MET A 59 -28.79 -4.82 2.22
N ALA A 60 -29.22 -3.61 2.58
CA ALA A 60 -28.43 -2.71 3.40
C ALA A 60 -28.13 -3.31 4.78
N GLU A 61 -26.87 -3.16 5.21
CA GLU A 61 -26.45 -3.54 6.57
C GLU A 61 -27.00 -2.54 7.58
N THR A 62 -27.77 -3.05 8.53
CA THR A 62 -28.43 -2.25 9.57
C THR A 62 -27.64 -2.16 10.87
N LYS A 63 -26.60 -3.01 11.05
CA LYS A 63 -25.78 -3.00 12.25
C LYS A 63 -24.98 -1.71 12.37
N GLU A 64 -24.88 -1.23 13.58
CA GLU A 64 -24.06 -0.07 13.91
C GLU A 64 -22.57 -0.41 14.08
N GLU A 65 -22.24 -1.70 14.30
CA GLU A 65 -20.87 -2.18 14.45
C GLU A 65 -20.57 -3.28 13.44
N MET A 66 -19.40 -3.17 12.81
CA MET A 66 -18.89 -4.13 11.81
C MET A 66 -17.46 -4.54 12.14
N GLU A 67 -17.17 -5.83 12.07
CA GLU A 67 -15.82 -6.36 12.21
C GLU A 67 -15.11 -6.34 10.86
N VAL A 68 -13.91 -5.74 10.84
CA VAL A 68 -13.01 -5.75 9.68
C VAL A 68 -11.86 -6.70 9.97
N LYS A 69 -11.60 -7.62 9.04
CA LYS A 69 -10.58 -8.65 9.15
C LYS A 69 -9.45 -8.40 8.15
N ASP A 70 -8.33 -9.06 8.39
CA ASP A 70 -7.22 -9.14 7.45
C ASP A 70 -6.61 -7.77 7.07
N THR A 71 -6.61 -6.83 8.04
CA THR A 71 -5.98 -5.52 7.89
C THR A 71 -5.51 -4.97 9.24
N SER A 72 -4.48 -4.15 9.25
CA SER A 72 -4.02 -3.46 10.44
C SER A 72 -4.92 -2.24 10.79
N PRO A 73 -4.98 -1.86 12.06
CA PRO A 73 -5.63 -0.61 12.49
C PRO A 73 -5.05 0.62 11.81
N GLU A 74 -3.75 0.60 11.51
CA GLU A 74 -3.01 1.68 10.86
C GLU A 74 -3.49 1.88 9.42
N ALA A 75 -3.54 0.82 8.62
CA ALA A 75 -4.02 0.87 7.24
C ALA A 75 -5.49 1.27 7.17
N PHE A 76 -6.33 0.73 8.07
CA PHE A 76 -7.74 1.09 8.12
C PHE A 76 -7.95 2.57 8.49
N ARG A 77 -7.19 3.08 9.49
CA ARG A 77 -7.19 4.50 9.87
C ARG A 77 -6.81 5.39 8.69
N ALA A 78 -5.77 5.02 7.95
CA ALA A 78 -5.30 5.74 6.77
C ALA A 78 -6.39 5.83 5.70
N MET A 79 -7.08 4.73 5.40
CA MET A 79 -8.20 4.71 4.47
C MET A 79 -9.34 5.65 4.93
N ILE A 80 -9.74 5.58 6.20
CA ILE A 80 -10.79 6.45 6.75
C ILE A 80 -10.34 7.92 6.68
N ASN A 81 -9.10 8.24 7.05
CA ASN A 81 -8.56 9.60 6.95
C ASN A 81 -8.65 10.11 5.52
N TYR A 82 -8.23 9.31 4.53
CA TYR A 82 -8.33 9.69 3.12
C TYR A 82 -9.79 9.98 2.69
N ILE A 83 -10.74 9.16 3.10
CA ILE A 83 -12.16 9.37 2.77
C ILE A 83 -12.66 10.73 3.28
N TYR A 84 -12.21 11.14 4.46
CA TYR A 84 -12.61 12.42 5.06
C TYR A 84 -11.86 13.62 4.50
N THR A 85 -10.56 13.53 4.34
CA THR A 85 -9.71 14.66 3.94
C THR A 85 -9.60 14.84 2.44
N ARG A 86 -9.65 13.74 1.68
CA ARG A 86 -9.33 13.68 0.25
C ARG A 86 -7.92 14.18 -0.07
N HIS A 87 -7.04 14.20 0.92
CA HIS A 87 -5.65 14.61 0.77
C HIS A 87 -4.74 13.40 0.95
N PRO A 88 -4.22 12.82 -0.16
CA PRO A 88 -3.39 11.62 -0.11
C PRO A 88 -2.07 11.87 0.63
N HIS A 89 -1.44 13.04 0.48
CA HIS A 89 -0.18 13.37 1.12
C HIS A 89 -0.27 13.28 2.65
N ASP A 90 -1.32 13.85 3.25
CA ASP A 90 -1.52 13.81 4.70
C ASP A 90 -1.63 12.37 5.26
N VAL A 91 -1.96 11.42 4.40
CA VAL A 91 -2.16 10.01 4.76
C VAL A 91 -0.92 9.18 4.44
N LEU A 92 -0.31 9.38 3.27
CA LEU A 92 0.79 8.56 2.77
C LEU A 92 2.11 8.93 3.43
N ASP A 93 2.30 10.19 3.81
CA ASP A 93 3.49 10.67 4.53
C ASP A 93 3.60 10.06 5.95
N GLU A 94 2.47 9.65 6.53
CA GLU A 94 2.45 8.98 7.84
C GLU A 94 2.76 7.48 7.75
N ILE A 95 2.74 6.88 6.54
CA ILE A 95 2.96 5.45 6.33
C ILE A 95 4.45 5.18 6.19
N GLY A 96 5.08 4.78 7.29
CA GLY A 96 6.51 4.48 7.34
C GLY A 96 6.90 3.06 6.91
N CYS A 97 5.93 2.14 6.71
CA CYS A 97 6.25 0.75 6.41
C CYS A 97 5.52 0.24 5.15
N PRO A 98 6.20 -0.59 4.34
CA PRO A 98 5.64 -1.11 3.08
C PRO A 98 4.43 -2.02 3.28
N GLU A 99 4.33 -2.70 4.43
CA GLU A 99 3.21 -3.59 4.74
C GLU A 99 1.90 -2.80 4.89
N THR A 100 1.92 -1.73 5.67
CA THR A 100 0.75 -0.83 5.82
C THR A 100 0.33 -0.23 4.49
N LEU A 101 1.30 0.09 3.61
CA LEU A 101 1.01 0.61 2.28
C LEU A 101 0.31 -0.42 1.39
N LEU A 102 0.76 -1.68 1.43
CA LEU A 102 0.13 -2.79 0.71
C LEU A 102 -1.26 -3.12 1.25
N GLU A 103 -1.44 -3.12 2.57
CA GLU A 103 -2.74 -3.28 3.20
C GLU A 103 -3.70 -2.14 2.84
N LEU A 104 -3.21 -0.90 2.83
CA LEU A 104 -4.00 0.25 2.40
C LEU A 104 -4.42 0.13 0.93
N PHE A 105 -3.52 -0.36 0.07
CA PHE A 105 -3.86 -0.65 -1.33
C PHE A 105 -4.93 -1.73 -1.44
N ALA A 106 -4.81 -2.80 -0.63
CA ALA A 106 -5.79 -3.88 -0.57
C ALA A 106 -7.17 -3.38 -0.12
N LEU A 107 -7.21 -2.50 0.89
CA LEU A 107 -8.44 -1.85 1.33
C LEU A 107 -9.04 -0.96 0.24
N ALA A 108 -8.22 -0.16 -0.43
CA ALA A 108 -8.66 0.70 -1.52
C ALA A 108 -9.26 -0.12 -2.68
N ASP A 109 -8.72 -1.30 -2.96
CA ASP A 109 -9.27 -2.24 -3.94
C ASP A 109 -10.58 -2.86 -3.44
N MET A 110 -10.60 -3.38 -2.22
CA MET A 110 -11.77 -4.01 -1.61
C MET A 110 -12.99 -3.07 -1.56
N TYR A 111 -12.77 -1.81 -1.24
CA TYR A 111 -13.82 -0.78 -1.14
C TYR A 111 -14.01 0.04 -2.41
N ASP A 112 -13.32 -0.32 -3.51
CA ASP A 112 -13.42 0.32 -4.82
C ASP A 112 -13.15 1.84 -4.75
N ILE A 113 -12.07 2.24 -4.07
CA ILE A 113 -11.62 3.62 -3.93
C ILE A 113 -10.49 3.86 -4.94
N LEU A 114 -10.86 4.01 -6.21
CA LEU A 114 -9.92 4.06 -7.34
C LEU A 114 -8.91 5.20 -7.23
N ASP A 115 -9.35 6.37 -6.77
CA ASP A 115 -8.47 7.53 -6.59
C ASP A 115 -7.35 7.21 -5.59
N LEU A 116 -7.69 6.58 -4.44
CA LEU A 116 -6.70 6.20 -3.44
C LEU A 116 -5.69 5.18 -3.99
N LYS A 117 -6.14 4.19 -4.76
CA LYS A 117 -5.25 3.24 -5.44
C LYS A 117 -4.24 3.96 -6.33
N THR A 118 -4.72 4.92 -7.11
CA THR A 118 -3.89 5.69 -8.03
C THR A 118 -2.86 6.52 -7.27
N GLU A 119 -3.25 7.17 -6.19
CA GLU A 119 -2.34 7.97 -5.36
C GLU A 119 -1.28 7.12 -4.67
N ILE A 120 -1.64 5.94 -4.15
CA ILE A 120 -0.66 4.98 -3.59
C ILE A 120 0.36 4.57 -4.66
N LEU A 121 -0.09 4.27 -5.88
CA LEU A 121 0.81 3.89 -6.96
C LEU A 121 1.74 5.04 -7.40
N ASN A 122 1.30 6.30 -7.27
CA ASN A 122 2.12 7.48 -7.54
C ASN A 122 3.12 7.71 -6.40
N ALA A 123 2.70 7.63 -5.15
CA ALA A 123 3.56 7.81 -3.98
C ALA A 123 4.71 6.80 -3.92
N LEU A 124 4.51 5.60 -4.47
CA LEU A 124 5.59 4.61 -4.58
C LEU A 124 6.80 5.09 -5.41
N GLN A 125 6.65 6.13 -6.24
CA GLN A 125 7.79 6.68 -6.98
C GLN A 125 8.76 7.42 -6.07
N GLU A 126 8.28 7.93 -4.94
CA GLU A 126 9.03 8.66 -3.92
C GLU A 126 9.44 7.77 -2.74
N PHE A 127 9.01 6.50 -2.74
CA PHE A 127 9.30 5.57 -1.66
C PHE A 127 10.80 5.25 -1.61
N GLU A 128 11.45 5.57 -0.50
CA GLU A 128 12.88 5.38 -0.32
C GLU A 128 13.22 3.95 0.13
N ILE A 129 13.93 3.23 -0.73
CA ILE A 129 14.57 1.97 -0.38
C ILE A 129 15.99 2.27 0.07
N ASN A 130 16.35 1.74 1.25
CA ASN A 130 17.68 1.79 1.82
C ASN A 130 18.17 0.37 2.17
N TYR A 131 19.41 0.26 2.66
CA TYR A 131 20.01 -1.03 2.99
C TYR A 131 19.23 -1.78 4.09
N GLU A 132 18.72 -1.06 5.08
CA GLU A 132 18.03 -1.64 6.24
C GLU A 132 16.64 -2.18 5.90
N ASN A 133 15.91 -1.51 4.99
CA ASN A 133 14.54 -1.89 4.63
C ASN A 133 14.44 -2.75 3.37
N LEU A 134 15.52 -2.92 2.60
CA LEU A 134 15.53 -3.60 1.30
C LEU A 134 14.90 -5.00 1.36
N ILE A 135 15.44 -5.86 2.23
CA ILE A 135 15.02 -7.26 2.34
C ILE A 135 13.58 -7.35 2.85
N TYR A 136 13.26 -6.60 3.89
CA TYR A 136 11.92 -6.57 4.44
C TYR A 136 10.89 -6.11 3.40
N THR A 137 11.17 -5.02 2.70
CA THR A 137 10.28 -4.51 1.64
C THR A 137 10.10 -5.51 0.51
N ALA A 138 11.17 -6.19 0.09
CA ALA A 138 11.11 -7.21 -0.95
C ALA A 138 10.28 -8.43 -0.51
N THR A 139 10.47 -8.91 0.72
CA THR A 139 9.71 -10.03 1.30
C THR A 139 8.23 -9.72 1.35
N VAL A 140 7.88 -8.57 1.90
CA VAL A 140 6.48 -8.13 2.02
C VAL A 140 5.87 -7.95 0.64
N ALA A 141 6.55 -7.28 -0.29
CA ALA A 141 6.05 -7.11 -1.66
C ALA A 141 5.82 -8.46 -2.36
N ASN A 142 6.71 -9.43 -2.16
CA ASN A 142 6.55 -10.74 -2.77
C ASN A 142 5.35 -11.53 -2.20
N SER A 143 5.10 -11.45 -0.91
CA SER A 143 3.96 -12.12 -0.27
C SER A 143 2.60 -11.64 -0.83
N TYR A 144 2.50 -10.41 -1.27
CA TYR A 144 1.29 -9.82 -1.89
C TYR A 144 1.22 -10.00 -3.41
N ARG A 145 2.26 -10.54 -4.07
CA ARG A 145 2.37 -10.61 -5.54
C ARG A 145 1.22 -11.39 -6.20
N GLY A 146 0.74 -12.44 -5.54
CA GLY A 146 -0.36 -13.27 -6.05
C GLY A 146 -1.71 -12.57 -6.07
N PHE A 147 -1.88 -11.51 -5.27
CA PHE A 147 -3.15 -10.81 -5.09
C PHE A 147 -3.13 -9.41 -5.71
N TYR A 148 -2.02 -8.69 -5.58
CA TYR A 148 -1.87 -7.29 -5.97
C TYR A 148 -0.60 -7.10 -6.80
N ALA A 149 -0.57 -7.67 -8.00
CA ALA A 149 0.61 -7.72 -8.87
C ALA A 149 1.18 -6.34 -9.20
N ASP A 150 0.33 -5.33 -9.41
CA ASP A 150 0.76 -3.98 -9.82
C ASP A 150 1.63 -3.30 -8.77
N ILE A 151 1.14 -3.22 -7.53
CA ILE A 151 1.87 -2.58 -6.43
C ILE A 151 3.09 -3.41 -6.02
N SER A 152 2.94 -4.73 -5.93
CA SER A 152 4.04 -5.63 -5.58
C SER A 152 5.17 -5.55 -6.60
N THR A 153 4.86 -5.54 -7.89
CA THR A 153 5.86 -5.39 -8.95
C THR A 153 6.59 -4.05 -8.87
N LYS A 154 5.87 -2.95 -8.59
CA LYS A 154 6.50 -1.63 -8.42
C LYS A 154 7.48 -1.62 -7.24
N LEU A 155 7.08 -2.14 -6.07
CA LEU A 155 7.97 -2.24 -4.90
C LEU A 155 9.20 -3.12 -5.17
N LEU A 156 9.00 -4.30 -5.76
CA LEU A 156 10.10 -5.18 -6.14
C LEU A 156 11.07 -4.51 -7.12
N MET A 157 10.56 -3.71 -8.05
CA MET A 157 11.41 -2.96 -8.99
C MET A 157 12.20 -1.83 -8.29
N LEU A 158 11.65 -1.19 -7.27
CA LEU A 158 12.39 -0.23 -6.46
C LEU A 158 13.51 -0.92 -5.67
N CYS A 159 13.21 -2.04 -5.03
CA CYS A 159 14.20 -2.87 -4.35
C CYS A 159 15.34 -3.30 -5.30
N LEU A 160 14.97 -3.77 -6.48
CA LEU A 160 15.96 -4.17 -7.49
C LEU A 160 16.83 -3.01 -7.96
N LYS A 161 16.25 -1.84 -8.23
CA LYS A 161 17.01 -0.64 -8.60
C LYS A 161 18.01 -0.23 -7.53
N PHE A 162 17.63 -0.33 -6.26
CA PHE A 162 18.53 -0.05 -5.15
C PHE A 162 19.64 -1.10 -5.06
N TYR A 163 19.29 -2.39 -5.09
CA TYR A 163 20.25 -3.50 -5.06
C TYR A 163 21.32 -3.38 -6.17
N LEU A 164 20.92 -3.00 -7.38
CA LEU A 164 21.84 -2.84 -8.49
C LEU A 164 22.88 -1.72 -8.29
N LYS A 165 22.55 -0.72 -7.47
CA LYS A 165 23.45 0.40 -7.13
C LYS A 165 24.45 0.06 -6.02
N LEU A 166 24.23 -1.00 -5.25
CA LEU A 166 25.13 -1.42 -4.18
C LEU A 166 26.48 -1.89 -4.70
N GLY A 167 27.53 -1.70 -3.90
CA GLY A 167 28.87 -2.23 -4.15
C GLY A 167 28.90 -3.76 -4.03
N SER A 168 30.00 -4.38 -4.49
CA SER A 168 30.16 -5.84 -4.40
C SER A 168 30.13 -6.34 -2.96
N THR A 169 30.82 -5.67 -2.04
CA THR A 169 30.89 -6.04 -0.62
C THR A 169 29.51 -6.04 0.04
N ASP A 170 28.68 -5.03 -0.26
CA ASP A 170 27.32 -4.92 0.32
C ASP A 170 26.39 -5.99 -0.26
N LYS A 171 26.57 -6.33 -1.55
CA LYS A 171 25.83 -7.42 -2.21
C LYS A 171 26.16 -8.77 -1.61
N ASP A 172 27.45 -9.05 -1.38
CA ASP A 172 27.89 -10.30 -0.79
C ASP A 172 27.33 -10.47 0.63
N ALA A 173 27.32 -9.40 1.45
CA ALA A 173 26.73 -9.41 2.78
C ALA A 173 25.21 -9.63 2.78
N LEU A 174 24.50 -9.13 1.77
CA LEU A 174 23.06 -9.40 1.60
C LEU A 174 22.80 -10.83 1.15
N LEU A 175 23.63 -11.39 0.28
CA LEU A 175 23.53 -12.77 -0.21
C LEU A 175 23.71 -13.79 0.92
N GLU A 176 24.63 -13.57 1.85
CA GLU A 176 24.83 -14.46 3.01
C GLU A 176 23.59 -14.56 3.92
N ASN A 177 22.70 -13.57 3.86
CA ASN A 177 21.54 -13.50 4.75
C ASN A 177 20.18 -13.77 4.07
N SER A 178 20.12 -13.89 2.71
CA SER A 178 18.82 -13.81 2.01
C SER A 178 18.82 -14.35 0.58
N ASP A 179 19.44 -15.51 0.33
CA ASP A 179 19.53 -16.10 -1.02
C ASP A 179 18.20 -16.22 -1.75
N ASP A 180 17.13 -16.63 -1.06
CA ASP A 180 15.81 -16.85 -1.65
C ASP A 180 15.19 -15.54 -2.17
N ILE A 181 15.30 -14.46 -1.40
CA ILE A 181 14.68 -13.16 -1.74
C ILE A 181 15.38 -12.50 -2.92
N LEU A 182 16.71 -12.67 -3.02
CA LEU A 182 17.47 -12.12 -4.14
C LEU A 182 17.17 -12.86 -5.45
N GLN A 183 16.95 -14.18 -5.40
CA GLN A 183 16.45 -14.92 -6.56
C GLN A 183 15.07 -14.41 -7.00
N GLU A 184 14.17 -14.18 -6.07
CA GLU A 184 12.84 -13.65 -6.36
C GLU A 184 12.86 -12.23 -6.93
N LEU A 185 13.75 -11.35 -6.43
CA LEU A 185 13.99 -10.03 -7.02
C LEU A 185 14.49 -10.13 -8.46
N MET A 186 15.40 -11.08 -8.73
CA MET A 186 15.93 -11.32 -10.07
C MET A 186 14.85 -11.89 -11.02
N GLU A 187 13.99 -12.77 -10.53
CA GLU A 187 12.86 -13.31 -11.31
C GLU A 187 11.79 -12.24 -11.59
N ALA A 188 11.47 -11.40 -10.60
CA ALA A 188 10.56 -10.27 -10.79
C ALA A 188 11.12 -9.31 -11.85
N GLY A 189 12.43 -9.03 -11.81
CA GLY A 189 13.12 -8.24 -12.82
C GLY A 189 13.03 -8.87 -14.22
N ARG A 190 13.25 -10.18 -14.36
CA ARG A 190 13.13 -10.89 -15.63
C ARG A 190 11.71 -10.88 -16.19
N SER A 191 10.71 -11.10 -15.36
CA SER A 191 9.30 -11.10 -15.76
C SER A 191 8.84 -9.73 -16.27
N THR A 192 9.33 -8.65 -15.64
CA THR A 192 9.00 -7.27 -16.03
C THR A 192 9.72 -6.85 -17.32
N LEU A 193 10.88 -7.43 -17.61
CA LEU A 193 11.66 -7.18 -18.84
C LEU A 193 10.99 -7.78 -20.09
N GLN A 194 10.09 -8.73 -19.95
CA GLN A 194 9.35 -9.34 -21.06
C GLN A 194 8.10 -8.55 -21.49
N LEU A 195 7.74 -7.47 -20.79
CA LEU A 195 6.61 -6.63 -21.17
C LEU A 195 6.99 -5.65 -22.29
N PRO A 196 6.30 -5.66 -23.44
CA PRO A 196 6.62 -4.78 -24.55
C PRO A 196 6.26 -3.33 -24.20
N GLY A 197 7.22 -2.42 -24.23
CA GLY A 197 6.99 -0.97 -24.21
C GLY A 197 7.73 -0.14 -23.15
N ASN A 198 8.53 -0.72 -22.28
CA ASN A 198 9.16 0.02 -21.17
C ASN A 198 10.62 0.40 -21.49
N SER A 199 10.91 1.69 -21.72
CA SER A 199 12.26 2.19 -22.03
C SER A 199 13.28 1.95 -20.88
N VAL A 200 12.84 1.85 -19.64
CA VAL A 200 13.64 1.50 -18.47
C VAL A 200 14.18 0.07 -18.57
N CYS A 201 13.49 -0.82 -19.28
CA CYS A 201 13.89 -2.19 -19.52
C CYS A 201 15.24 -2.33 -20.25
N ARG A 202 15.54 -1.49 -21.26
CA ARG A 202 16.76 -1.65 -22.07
C ARG A 202 18.04 -1.44 -21.28
N THR A 203 18.04 -0.53 -20.31
CA THR A 203 19.23 -0.26 -19.48
C THR A 203 19.43 -1.37 -18.45
N LEU A 204 18.35 -1.91 -17.88
CA LEU A 204 18.39 -3.02 -16.92
C LEU A 204 18.79 -4.34 -17.60
N THR A 205 18.29 -4.63 -18.82
CA THR A 205 18.64 -5.86 -19.56
C THR A 205 20.14 -5.97 -19.82
N SER A 206 20.81 -4.86 -20.14
CA SER A 206 22.25 -4.85 -20.39
C SER A 206 23.07 -5.12 -19.11
N GLN A 207 22.57 -4.75 -17.94
CA GLN A 207 23.20 -5.05 -16.65
C GLN A 207 22.90 -6.49 -16.18
N PHE A 208 21.69 -6.99 -16.41
CA PHE A 208 21.32 -8.38 -16.09
C PHE A 208 22.10 -9.41 -16.92
N CYS A 209 22.32 -9.17 -18.20
CA CYS A 209 23.11 -10.06 -19.05
C CYS A 209 24.59 -10.15 -18.61
N ARG A 210 25.11 -9.16 -17.89
CA ARG A 210 26.49 -9.19 -17.35
C ARG A 210 26.58 -9.96 -16.03
N LEU A 211 25.51 -10.03 -15.23
CA LEU A 211 25.50 -10.73 -13.94
C LEU A 211 25.25 -12.24 -14.07
N GLY A 212 24.73 -12.70 -15.21
CA GLY A 212 24.39 -14.10 -15.45
C GLY A 212 25.45 -14.92 -16.20
N GLN A 213 26.65 -14.40 -16.44
CA GLN A 213 27.74 -15.21 -16.97
C GLN A 213 28.62 -15.71 -15.81
N PRO A 214 28.74 -17.04 -15.60
CA PRO A 214 29.74 -17.57 -14.71
C PRO A 214 31.12 -17.11 -15.22
N SER A 215 31.92 -16.51 -14.35
CA SER A 215 33.31 -16.25 -14.60
C SER A 215 33.98 -17.57 -14.88
N VAL A 216 34.27 -17.83 -16.16
CA VAL A 216 35.18 -18.91 -16.58
C VAL A 216 36.59 -18.45 -16.22
N LEU A 217 37.13 -19.02 -15.17
CA LEU A 217 38.56 -19.11 -14.96
C LEU A 217 39.07 -20.34 -15.65
#